data_c00b405d4d8eea385da32289b11e16f9
#
_entry.id   c00b405d4d8eea385da32289b11e16f9
#
_cell.length_a   1.000
_cell.length_b   1.000
_cell.length_c   1.000
_cell.angle_alpha   90.00
_cell.angle_beta   90.00
_cell.angle_gamma   90.00
#
_symmetry.space_group_name_H-M   'P 1'
#
loop_
_entity.id
_entity.type
_entity.pdbx_description
1 polymer ?
#
loop_
_entity_poly.entity_id
_entity_poly.type
_entity_poly.pdbx_seq_one_letter_code
_entity_poly.pdbx_strand_id
1 'polypeptide(L)'
;MCLYRRLLLVATLLAFAVIALGAYVRLSDAGLGCPDWPGCYGHWLGVPDAAHEQLAAQQAFPERPINTGKAWKEMLHRYLAGTLGLLILSLWLLAWRKEFRQRQSPALPTLLLCVVGVQAALGMWTVTLLLKPLIVTLHLIGGMTTLSLLIGLALRDQAVHAVALGRVTRIVAASALLAIIIQIALGGWVSSNYAALACTDFPSCQGQWQPPMNFAQGFSLHRELGMTADGQLLPIEALTAIHLTHRIGAVAVTLIAGALALTLLRTGQRRWQIWGGTVLALLLIQISLGIANVLLSLPLSLAVAHTIGAACLLTVVLSINVQIFCASLLKPGATIIGCEASSHHEYCR
;
A
#
# COMPACT_ATOMS: atom_id res chain seq x y z
N MET A 1 12.31 16.47 19.99
CA MET A 1 10.98 16.11 19.46
C MET A 1 10.71 16.73 18.08
N CYS A 2 11.09 17.98 17.81
CA CYS A 2 10.83 18.61 16.51
C CYS A 2 11.48 17.85 15.33
N LEU A 3 12.75 17.41 15.45
CA LEU A 3 13.44 16.64 14.40
C LEU A 3 12.75 15.31 14.13
N TYR A 4 12.37 14.55 15.16
CA TYR A 4 11.68 13.27 15.00
C TYR A 4 10.37 13.43 14.22
N ARG A 5 9.55 14.43 14.57
CA ARG A 5 8.28 14.71 13.87
C ARG A 5 8.51 15.12 12.41
N ARG A 6 9.55 15.93 12.13
CA ARG A 6 9.90 16.30 10.74
C ARG A 6 10.34 15.09 9.93
N LEU A 7 11.21 14.24 10.48
CA LEU A 7 11.64 13.00 9.83
C LEU A 7 10.46 12.06 9.59
N LEU A 8 9.55 11.92 10.55
CA LEU A 8 8.36 11.09 10.43
C LEU A 8 7.42 11.61 9.33
N LEU A 9 7.21 12.93 9.26
CA LEU A 9 6.42 13.52 8.18
C LEU A 9 7.05 13.26 6.81
N VAL A 10 8.37 13.52 6.67
CA VAL A 10 9.10 13.28 5.42
C VAL A 10 9.04 11.80 5.03
N ALA A 11 9.26 10.88 5.99
CA ALA A 11 9.17 9.44 5.74
C ALA A 11 7.75 9.03 5.30
N THR A 12 6.71 9.61 5.89
CA THR A 12 5.32 9.32 5.53
C THR A 12 4.99 9.80 4.11
N LEU A 13 5.39 11.03 3.76
CA LEU A 13 5.20 11.56 2.40
C LEU A 13 6.02 10.75 1.37
N LEU A 14 7.26 10.39 1.71
CA LEU A 14 8.09 9.56 0.85
C LEU A 14 7.51 8.16 0.68
N ALA A 15 6.88 7.57 1.70
CA ALA A 15 6.20 6.28 1.59
C ALA A 15 5.05 6.33 0.57
N PHE A 16 4.25 7.40 0.53
CA PHE A 16 3.25 7.60 -0.53
C PHE A 16 3.90 7.69 -1.91
N ALA A 17 5.00 8.43 -2.06
CA ALA A 17 5.72 8.56 -3.32
C ALA A 17 6.29 7.21 -3.79
N VAL A 18 6.86 6.40 -2.86
CA VAL A 18 7.38 5.07 -3.14
C VAL A 18 6.27 4.12 -3.58
N ILE A 19 5.09 4.14 -2.93
CA ILE A 19 3.93 3.35 -3.31
C ILE A 19 3.44 3.74 -4.72
N ALA A 20 3.31 5.04 -5.00
CA ALA A 20 2.89 5.55 -6.29
C ALA A 20 3.86 5.14 -7.41
N LEU A 21 5.17 5.33 -7.17
CA LEU A 21 6.20 4.95 -8.14
C LEU A 21 6.30 3.43 -8.31
N GLY A 22 6.15 2.64 -7.25
CA GLY A 22 6.10 1.17 -7.34
C GLY A 22 4.93 0.68 -8.19
N ALA A 23 3.74 1.29 -8.03
CA ALA A 23 2.60 1.02 -8.89
C ALA A 23 2.89 1.42 -10.36
N TYR A 24 3.51 2.56 -10.58
CA TYR A 24 3.90 3.02 -11.92
C TYR A 24 4.90 2.06 -12.58
N VAL A 25 5.95 1.63 -11.85
CA VAL A 25 6.95 0.66 -12.33
C VAL A 25 6.24 -0.65 -12.72
N ARG A 26 5.38 -1.17 -11.85
CA ARG A 26 4.64 -2.41 -12.11
C ARG A 26 3.72 -2.31 -13.32
N LEU A 27 2.92 -1.24 -13.42
CA LEU A 27 1.92 -1.05 -14.47
C LEU A 27 2.50 -0.61 -15.82
N SER A 28 3.74 -0.09 -15.84
CA SER A 28 4.49 0.21 -17.07
C SER A 28 5.42 -0.93 -17.51
N ASP A 29 5.22 -2.16 -17.00
CA ASP A 29 6.03 -3.34 -17.28
C ASP A 29 7.56 -3.10 -17.09
N ALA A 30 7.91 -2.25 -16.14
CA ALA A 30 9.29 -1.89 -15.84
C ALA A 30 9.88 -2.66 -14.64
N GLY A 31 9.12 -3.56 -14.00
CA GLY A 31 9.54 -4.28 -12.82
C GLY A 31 10.60 -5.38 -13.04
N LEU A 32 11.01 -5.60 -14.28
CA LEU A 32 12.15 -6.42 -14.69
C LEU A 32 13.08 -5.62 -15.63
N GLY A 33 13.15 -4.32 -15.44
CA GLY A 33 14.06 -3.43 -16.16
C GLY A 33 15.52 -3.65 -15.81
N CYS A 34 15.78 -4.20 -14.61
CA CYS A 34 17.10 -4.60 -14.12
C CYS A 34 17.13 -6.11 -13.90
N PRO A 35 18.15 -6.84 -14.41
CA PRO A 35 18.24 -8.29 -14.23
C PRO A 35 18.73 -8.72 -12.84
N ASP A 36 19.40 -7.82 -12.12
CA ASP A 36 20.11 -8.05 -10.86
C ASP A 36 19.61 -7.12 -9.73
N TRP A 37 20.06 -7.40 -8.53
CA TRP A 37 19.77 -6.63 -7.33
C TRP A 37 21.00 -6.67 -6.38
N PRO A 38 21.37 -5.58 -5.69
CA PRO A 38 20.68 -4.28 -5.59
C PRO A 38 20.98 -3.30 -6.74
N GLY A 39 21.96 -3.58 -7.56
CA GLY A 39 22.34 -2.81 -8.74
C GLY A 39 21.43 -3.05 -9.95
N CYS A 40 21.91 -2.62 -11.12
CA CYS A 40 21.24 -2.78 -12.40
C CYS A 40 22.28 -3.05 -13.50
N TYR A 41 22.24 -4.23 -14.13
CA TYR A 41 23.25 -4.68 -15.08
C TYR A 41 24.69 -4.58 -14.56
N GLY A 42 24.90 -4.92 -13.28
CA GLY A 42 26.20 -4.83 -12.60
C GLY A 42 26.59 -3.43 -12.11
N HIS A 43 25.84 -2.38 -12.42
CA HIS A 43 26.05 -1.02 -11.91
C HIS A 43 25.39 -0.84 -10.54
N TRP A 44 26.16 -0.39 -9.54
CA TRP A 44 25.61 -0.07 -8.21
C TRP A 44 24.79 1.22 -8.22
N LEU A 45 25.19 2.18 -9.03
CA LEU A 45 24.51 3.47 -9.23
C LEU A 45 24.32 3.68 -10.73
N GLY A 46 23.10 4.11 -11.12
CA GLY A 46 22.76 4.32 -12.52
C GLY A 46 22.32 3.05 -13.24
N VAL A 47 22.28 3.16 -14.53
CA VAL A 47 21.97 2.11 -15.51
C VAL A 47 22.96 2.24 -16.67
N PRO A 48 23.20 1.22 -17.51
CA PRO A 48 24.10 1.33 -18.65
C PRO A 48 23.53 2.30 -19.70
N ASP A 49 24.00 3.54 -19.72
CA ASP A 49 23.55 4.58 -20.66
C ASP A 49 24.49 4.74 -21.86
N ALA A 50 25.81 4.59 -21.68
CA ALA A 50 26.79 4.69 -22.75
C ALA A 50 26.84 3.42 -23.61
N ALA A 51 27.14 3.57 -24.91
CA ALA A 51 27.16 2.43 -25.85
C ALA A 51 28.11 1.28 -25.41
N HIS A 52 29.27 1.61 -24.84
CA HIS A 52 30.23 0.59 -24.35
C HIS A 52 29.67 -0.12 -23.09
N GLU A 53 28.98 0.57 -22.21
CA GLU A 53 28.33 -0.01 -21.03
C GLU A 53 27.20 -0.95 -21.44
N GLN A 54 26.38 -0.55 -22.43
CA GLN A 54 25.29 -1.38 -22.97
C GLN A 54 25.85 -2.65 -23.61
N LEU A 55 26.94 -2.56 -24.37
CA LEU A 55 27.60 -3.73 -24.93
C LEU A 55 28.14 -4.69 -23.85
N ALA A 56 28.80 -4.17 -22.82
CA ALA A 56 29.27 -4.96 -21.70
C ALA A 56 28.09 -5.60 -20.92
N ALA A 57 27.04 -4.84 -20.66
CA ALA A 57 25.84 -5.33 -20.00
C ALA A 57 25.13 -6.42 -20.81
N GLN A 58 25.04 -6.28 -22.14
CA GLN A 58 24.45 -7.29 -23.03
C GLN A 58 25.28 -8.58 -23.09
N GLN A 59 26.61 -8.48 -22.97
CA GLN A 59 27.46 -9.64 -22.84
C GLN A 59 27.30 -10.36 -21.50
N ALA A 60 27.18 -9.61 -20.42
CA ALA A 60 26.98 -10.15 -19.07
C ALA A 60 25.57 -10.74 -18.83
N PHE A 61 24.55 -10.20 -19.51
CA PHE A 61 23.15 -10.60 -19.36
C PHE A 61 22.49 -10.85 -20.74
N PRO A 62 22.93 -11.86 -21.50
CA PRO A 62 22.53 -12.07 -22.90
C PRO A 62 21.03 -12.35 -23.07
N GLU A 63 20.38 -12.95 -22.06
CA GLU A 63 18.95 -13.28 -22.08
C GLU A 63 18.04 -12.10 -21.67
N ARG A 64 18.62 -10.94 -21.34
CA ARG A 64 17.90 -9.77 -20.84
C ARG A 64 18.17 -8.55 -21.72
N PRO A 65 17.28 -8.26 -22.69
CA PRO A 65 17.46 -7.10 -23.56
C PRO A 65 17.44 -5.81 -22.74
N ILE A 66 18.41 -4.93 -23.01
CA ILE A 66 18.54 -3.67 -22.29
C ILE A 66 17.43 -2.71 -22.74
N ASN A 67 16.70 -2.20 -21.76
CA ASN A 67 15.77 -1.08 -21.93
C ASN A 67 16.06 -0.04 -20.85
N THR A 68 16.88 0.96 -21.18
CA THR A 68 17.33 2.00 -20.24
C THR A 68 16.16 2.74 -19.61
N GLY A 69 15.07 3.01 -20.35
CA GLY A 69 13.89 3.64 -19.83
C GLY A 69 13.15 2.82 -18.75
N LYS A 70 13.06 1.50 -18.93
CA LYS A 70 12.51 0.60 -17.90
C LYS A 70 13.45 0.48 -16.71
N ALA A 71 14.75 0.35 -16.97
CA ALA A 71 15.80 0.24 -15.95
C ALA A 71 15.82 1.48 -15.04
N TRP A 72 15.75 2.69 -15.61
CA TRP A 72 15.70 3.93 -14.82
C TRP A 72 14.45 4.04 -13.95
N LYS A 73 13.26 3.63 -14.44
CA LYS A 73 12.04 3.61 -13.63
C LYS A 73 12.20 2.73 -12.40
N GLU A 74 12.76 1.54 -12.58
CA GLU A 74 13.00 0.59 -11.50
C GLU A 74 14.07 1.10 -10.53
N MET A 75 15.21 1.61 -11.02
CA MET A 75 16.27 2.14 -10.17
C MET A 75 15.81 3.36 -9.37
N LEU A 76 15.02 4.26 -9.95
CA LEU A 76 14.47 5.38 -9.20
C LEU A 76 13.59 4.91 -8.03
N HIS A 77 12.75 3.88 -8.26
CA HIS A 77 11.97 3.26 -7.19
C HIS A 77 12.87 2.68 -6.09
N ARG A 78 13.94 1.95 -6.46
CA ARG A 78 14.91 1.40 -5.49
C ARG A 78 15.60 2.50 -4.68
N TYR A 79 16.01 3.61 -5.30
CA TYR A 79 16.64 4.73 -4.60
C TYR A 79 15.70 5.40 -3.59
N LEU A 80 14.46 5.66 -3.98
CA LEU A 80 13.48 6.25 -3.06
C LEU A 80 13.13 5.28 -1.94
N ALA A 81 13.00 3.98 -2.22
CA ALA A 81 12.76 2.95 -1.21
C ALA A 81 13.94 2.82 -0.24
N GLY A 82 15.19 2.86 -0.73
CA GLY A 82 16.40 2.88 0.09
C GLY A 82 16.47 4.13 0.98
N THR A 83 16.16 5.30 0.42
CA THR A 83 16.08 6.57 1.19
C THR A 83 15.02 6.46 2.29
N LEU A 84 13.85 5.90 2.00
CA LEU A 84 12.81 5.65 3.00
C LEU A 84 13.32 4.71 4.10
N GLY A 85 14.04 3.65 3.74
CA GLY A 85 14.67 2.72 4.68
C GLY A 85 15.66 3.43 5.62
N LEU A 86 16.51 4.32 5.10
CA LEU A 86 17.45 5.12 5.89
C LEU A 86 16.72 6.10 6.85
N LEU A 87 15.62 6.72 6.40
CA LEU A 87 14.81 7.57 7.26
C LEU A 87 14.16 6.76 8.41
N ILE A 88 13.66 5.57 8.11
CA ILE A 88 13.07 4.67 9.11
C ILE A 88 14.13 4.18 10.10
N LEU A 89 15.33 3.84 9.62
CA LEU A 89 16.47 3.51 10.50
C LEU A 89 16.82 4.68 11.41
N SER A 90 16.83 5.91 10.89
CA SER A 90 17.08 7.13 11.68
C SER A 90 16.00 7.34 12.75
N LEU A 91 14.72 7.13 12.42
CA LEU A 91 13.61 7.18 13.37
C LEU A 91 13.77 6.12 14.47
N TRP A 92 14.17 4.90 14.11
CA TRP A 92 14.44 3.83 15.07
C TRP A 92 15.59 4.17 16.00
N LEU A 93 16.75 4.63 15.50
CA LEU A 93 17.90 5.04 16.30
C LEU A 93 17.53 6.16 17.26
N LEU A 94 16.74 7.16 16.82
CA LEU A 94 16.25 8.22 17.68
C LEU A 94 15.32 7.69 18.79
N ALA A 95 14.44 6.74 18.45
CA ALA A 95 13.49 6.17 19.40
C ALA A 95 14.19 5.37 20.54
N TRP A 96 15.40 4.86 20.31
CA TRP A 96 16.20 4.16 21.31
C TRP A 96 17.03 5.08 22.22
N ARG A 97 17.13 6.38 21.92
CA ARG A 97 17.78 7.34 22.81
C ARG A 97 17.03 7.44 24.14
N LYS A 98 17.78 7.57 25.25
CA LYS A 98 17.23 7.61 26.61
C LYS A 98 16.08 8.61 26.77
N GLU A 99 16.22 9.80 26.20
CA GLU A 99 15.23 10.88 26.25
C GLU A 99 13.88 10.49 25.61
N PHE A 100 13.92 9.72 24.52
CA PHE A 100 12.71 9.23 23.83
C PHE A 100 12.12 8.01 24.54
N ARG A 101 12.96 7.06 24.96
CA ARG A 101 12.52 5.84 25.66
C ARG A 101 11.77 6.11 26.95
N GLN A 102 12.11 7.21 27.65
CA GLN A 102 11.39 7.62 28.86
C GLN A 102 9.97 8.12 28.58
N ARG A 103 9.71 8.56 27.36
CA ARG A 103 8.40 9.12 26.95
C ARG A 103 7.57 8.15 26.10
N GLN A 104 8.24 7.32 25.32
CA GLN A 104 7.57 6.46 24.34
C GLN A 104 8.30 5.11 24.20
N SER A 105 7.52 4.02 24.06
CA SER A 105 8.06 2.70 23.78
C SER A 105 8.69 2.65 22.37
N PRO A 106 9.90 2.10 22.19
CA PRO A 106 10.51 1.91 20.87
C PRO A 106 9.93 0.71 20.09
N ALA A 107 8.94 0.00 20.63
CA ALA A 107 8.40 -1.23 20.01
C ALA A 107 7.85 -0.97 18.60
N LEU A 108 7.07 0.10 18.40
CA LEU A 108 6.48 0.42 17.10
C LEU A 108 7.53 0.84 16.05
N PRO A 109 8.53 1.71 16.36
CA PRO A 109 9.67 1.96 15.47
C PRO A 109 10.48 0.69 15.15
N THR A 110 10.64 -0.24 16.11
CA THR A 110 11.33 -1.51 15.88
C THR A 110 10.53 -2.42 14.94
N LEU A 111 9.22 -2.54 15.15
CA LEU A 111 8.36 -3.27 14.23
C LEU A 111 8.42 -2.69 12.81
N LEU A 112 8.39 -1.36 12.69
CA LEU A 112 8.50 -0.67 11.39
C LEU A 112 9.83 -1.01 10.71
N LEU A 113 10.95 -1.00 11.41
CA LEU A 113 12.26 -1.37 10.85
C LEU A 113 12.29 -2.84 10.41
N CYS A 114 11.71 -3.77 11.19
CA CYS A 114 11.59 -5.18 10.81
C CYS A 114 10.75 -5.34 9.53
N VAL A 115 9.62 -4.65 9.44
CA VAL A 115 8.76 -4.68 8.24
C VAL A 115 9.51 -4.16 7.02
N VAL A 116 10.30 -3.08 7.15
CA VAL A 116 11.12 -2.55 6.05
C VAL A 116 12.24 -3.52 5.64
N GLY A 117 12.84 -4.25 6.58
CA GLY A 117 13.79 -5.32 6.27
C GLY A 117 13.15 -6.43 5.43
N VAL A 118 11.94 -6.87 5.81
CA VAL A 118 11.15 -7.84 5.01
C VAL A 118 10.79 -7.26 3.64
N GLN A 119 10.43 -5.96 3.58
CA GLN A 119 10.14 -5.27 2.32
C GLN A 119 11.33 -5.26 1.35
N ALA A 120 12.55 -5.04 1.86
CA ALA A 120 13.76 -5.10 1.04
C ALA A 120 13.96 -6.51 0.46
N ALA A 121 13.76 -7.56 1.25
CA ALA A 121 13.82 -8.94 0.79
C ALA A 121 12.73 -9.24 -0.26
N LEU A 122 11.48 -8.84 -0.01
CA LEU A 122 10.39 -9.00 -0.99
C LEU A 122 10.71 -8.23 -2.29
N GLY A 123 11.26 -7.00 -2.20
CA GLY A 123 11.68 -6.22 -3.36
C GLY A 123 12.77 -6.92 -4.17
N MET A 124 13.77 -7.53 -3.52
CA MET A 124 14.75 -8.39 -4.18
C MET A 124 14.08 -9.58 -4.88
N TRP A 125 13.16 -10.26 -4.21
CA TRP A 125 12.47 -11.43 -4.75
C TRP A 125 11.50 -11.09 -5.88
N THR A 126 10.98 -9.86 -5.99
CA THR A 126 10.22 -9.47 -7.19
C THR A 126 11.05 -9.56 -8.46
N VAL A 127 12.36 -9.29 -8.39
CA VAL A 127 13.29 -9.38 -9.52
C VAL A 127 13.80 -10.81 -9.70
N THR A 128 14.35 -11.40 -8.65
CA THR A 128 15.02 -12.72 -8.71
C THR A 128 14.04 -13.87 -8.93
N LEU A 129 12.78 -13.73 -8.55
CA LEU A 129 11.70 -14.69 -8.79
C LEU A 129 10.74 -14.24 -9.91
N LEU A 130 11.21 -13.39 -10.81
CA LEU A 130 10.54 -13.03 -12.08
C LEU A 130 9.07 -12.59 -11.89
N LEU A 131 8.83 -11.65 -10.95
CA LEU A 131 7.50 -11.09 -10.64
C LEU A 131 6.46 -12.14 -10.22
N LYS A 132 6.87 -13.18 -9.51
CA LYS A 132 5.96 -14.19 -8.98
C LYS A 132 4.75 -13.52 -8.29
N PRO A 133 3.50 -13.84 -8.65
CA PRO A 133 2.32 -13.07 -8.23
C PRO A 133 2.18 -12.92 -6.72
N LEU A 134 2.47 -13.99 -5.96
CA LEU A 134 2.44 -13.97 -4.50
C LEU A 134 3.44 -12.95 -3.93
N ILE A 135 4.68 -12.93 -4.44
CA ILE A 135 5.75 -12.04 -3.97
C ILE A 135 5.40 -10.57 -4.24
N VAL A 136 4.92 -10.27 -5.46
CA VAL A 136 4.50 -8.90 -5.83
C VAL A 136 3.33 -8.43 -4.96
N THR A 137 2.35 -9.29 -4.71
CA THR A 137 1.20 -8.96 -3.86
C THR A 137 1.63 -8.73 -2.40
N LEU A 138 2.51 -9.57 -1.85
CA LEU A 138 3.06 -9.41 -0.49
C LEU A 138 3.90 -8.13 -0.39
N HIS A 139 4.65 -7.77 -1.44
CA HIS A 139 5.42 -6.53 -1.48
C HIS A 139 4.50 -5.29 -1.45
N LEU A 140 3.38 -5.30 -2.17
CA LEU A 140 2.37 -4.24 -2.07
C LEU A 140 1.78 -4.14 -0.65
N ILE A 141 1.36 -5.27 -0.07
CA ILE A 141 0.79 -5.32 1.29
C ILE A 141 1.80 -4.80 2.31
N GLY A 142 3.06 -5.20 2.22
CA GLY A 142 4.12 -4.73 3.10
C GLY A 142 4.39 -3.24 2.95
N GLY A 143 4.33 -2.68 1.73
CA GLY A 143 4.39 -1.23 1.49
C GLY A 143 3.25 -0.47 2.17
N MET A 144 2.00 -0.98 2.04
CA MET A 144 0.83 -0.42 2.72
C MET A 144 0.93 -0.57 4.25
N THR A 145 1.52 -1.66 4.75
CA THR A 145 1.79 -1.86 6.18
C THR A 145 2.84 -0.86 6.68
N THR A 146 3.91 -0.62 5.93
CA THR A 146 4.92 0.40 6.24
C THR A 146 4.28 1.79 6.37
N LEU A 147 3.44 2.19 5.42
CA LEU A 147 2.67 3.43 5.48
C LEU A 147 1.76 3.46 6.71
N SER A 148 1.03 2.38 6.98
CA SER A 148 0.13 2.28 8.14
C SER A 148 0.86 2.44 9.47
N LEU A 149 2.05 1.86 9.61
CA LEU A 149 2.89 2.01 10.81
C LEU A 149 3.44 3.43 10.97
N LEU A 150 3.82 4.10 9.87
CA LEU A 150 4.24 5.51 9.89
C LEU A 150 3.07 6.42 10.32
N ILE A 151 1.87 6.20 9.81
CA ILE A 151 0.65 6.91 10.24
C ILE A 151 0.36 6.64 11.73
N GLY A 152 0.46 5.39 12.16
CA GLY A 152 0.31 5.02 13.58
C GLY A 152 1.28 5.76 14.48
N LEU A 153 2.55 5.88 14.09
CA LEU A 153 3.56 6.66 14.80
C LEU A 153 3.21 8.16 14.81
N ALA A 154 2.72 8.71 13.70
CA ALA A 154 2.34 10.12 13.60
C ALA A 154 1.14 10.47 14.49
N LEU A 155 0.19 9.56 14.61
CA LEU A 155 -1.02 9.75 15.43
C LEU A 155 -0.78 9.53 16.92
N ARG A 156 0.26 8.79 17.30
CA ARG A 156 0.59 8.46 18.68
C ARG A 156 0.82 9.69 19.57
N ASP A 157 1.41 10.75 19.00
CA ASP A 157 1.73 11.99 19.72
C ASP A 157 0.58 13.01 19.70
N GLN A 158 -0.50 12.73 18.99
CA GLN A 158 -1.63 13.64 18.95
C GLN A 158 -2.49 13.42 20.20
N ALA A 159 -2.65 14.48 21.01
CA ALA A 159 -3.60 14.49 22.11
C ALA A 159 -5.00 14.19 21.58
N VAL A 160 -5.47 13.00 21.83
CA VAL A 160 -6.80 12.59 21.38
C VAL A 160 -7.82 13.15 22.37
N HIS A 161 -8.41 14.30 22.08
CA HIS A 161 -9.68 14.68 22.68
C HIS A 161 -10.77 13.75 22.12
N ALA A 162 -10.74 12.50 22.57
CA ALA A 162 -11.54 11.44 22.02
C ALA A 162 -12.88 11.41 22.75
N VAL A 163 -13.92 11.71 22.04
CA VAL A 163 -15.29 11.36 22.48
C VAL A 163 -15.51 9.88 22.13
N ALA A 164 -15.86 9.09 23.13
CA ALA A 164 -16.11 7.67 22.95
C ALA A 164 -17.31 7.46 22.00
N LEU A 165 -17.08 6.86 20.87
CA LEU A 165 -18.16 6.45 19.95
C LEU A 165 -18.77 5.12 20.39
N GLY A 166 -20.04 4.91 20.07
CA GLY A 166 -20.78 3.71 20.41
C GLY A 166 -20.14 2.43 19.89
N ARG A 167 -20.48 1.28 20.51
CA ARG A 167 -19.94 -0.03 20.14
C ARG A 167 -20.14 -0.38 18.65
N VAL A 168 -21.30 -0.03 18.10
CA VAL A 168 -21.62 -0.29 16.69
C VAL A 168 -20.67 0.46 15.77
N THR A 169 -20.42 1.74 16.00
CA THR A 169 -19.47 2.52 15.17
C THR A 169 -18.07 1.96 15.23
N ARG A 170 -17.63 1.45 16.40
CA ARG A 170 -16.31 0.79 16.54
C ARG A 170 -16.22 -0.49 15.70
N ILE A 171 -17.26 -1.32 15.74
CA ILE A 171 -17.32 -2.55 14.93
C ILE A 171 -17.30 -2.21 13.44
N VAL A 172 -18.14 -1.27 13.01
CA VAL A 172 -18.19 -0.85 11.59
C VAL A 172 -16.85 -0.26 11.13
N ALA A 173 -16.17 0.54 11.97
CA ALA A 173 -14.86 1.09 11.64
C ALA A 173 -13.78 -0.01 11.50
N ALA A 174 -13.75 -0.98 12.42
CA ALA A 174 -12.83 -2.11 12.34
C ALA A 174 -13.13 -3.00 11.11
N SER A 175 -14.40 -3.26 10.82
CA SER A 175 -14.82 -4.01 9.63
C SER A 175 -14.45 -3.29 8.33
N ALA A 176 -14.59 -1.96 8.28
CA ALA A 176 -14.19 -1.16 7.13
C ALA A 176 -12.68 -1.23 6.90
N LEU A 177 -11.88 -1.13 7.96
CA LEU A 177 -10.42 -1.28 7.86
C LEU A 177 -10.04 -2.66 7.33
N LEU A 178 -10.62 -3.71 7.89
CA LEU A 178 -10.36 -5.10 7.44
C LEU A 178 -10.77 -5.30 5.98
N ALA A 179 -11.95 -4.82 5.58
CA ALA A 179 -12.43 -4.92 4.21
C ALA A 179 -11.52 -4.21 3.22
N ILE A 180 -11.01 -3.01 3.57
CA ILE A 180 -10.05 -2.25 2.73
C ILE A 180 -8.72 -3.02 2.61
N ILE A 181 -8.20 -3.61 3.68
CA ILE A 181 -6.96 -4.41 3.63
C ILE A 181 -7.13 -5.61 2.70
N ILE A 182 -8.23 -6.34 2.82
CA ILE A 182 -8.55 -7.47 1.93
C ILE A 182 -8.68 -6.99 0.48
N GLN A 183 -9.37 -5.87 0.25
CA GLN A 183 -9.55 -5.32 -1.10
C GLN A 183 -8.24 -4.88 -1.75
N ILE A 184 -7.31 -4.31 -0.97
CA ILE A 184 -5.95 -3.99 -1.44
C ILE A 184 -5.20 -5.25 -1.84
N ALA A 185 -5.31 -6.33 -1.05
CA ALA A 185 -4.70 -7.61 -1.38
C ALA A 185 -5.28 -8.21 -2.67
N LEU A 186 -6.61 -8.17 -2.85
CA LEU A 186 -7.27 -8.59 -4.08
C LEU A 186 -6.85 -7.72 -5.28
N GLY A 187 -6.73 -6.40 -5.12
CA GLY A 187 -6.22 -5.49 -6.16
C GLY A 187 -4.76 -5.78 -6.53
N GLY A 188 -3.92 -6.08 -5.54
CA GLY A 188 -2.56 -6.57 -5.75
C GLY A 188 -2.53 -7.87 -6.55
N TRP A 189 -3.45 -8.80 -6.25
CA TRP A 189 -3.58 -10.07 -6.96
C TRP A 189 -4.06 -9.87 -8.41
N VAL A 190 -5.00 -8.94 -8.66
CA VAL A 190 -5.41 -8.53 -10.03
C VAL A 190 -4.20 -7.99 -10.79
N SER A 191 -3.46 -7.03 -10.20
CA SER A 191 -2.31 -6.42 -10.86
C SER A 191 -1.19 -7.41 -11.12
N SER A 192 -0.82 -8.23 -10.13
CA SER A 192 0.28 -9.19 -10.24
C SER A 192 0.00 -10.31 -11.25
N ASN A 193 -1.25 -10.59 -11.54
CA ASN A 193 -1.68 -11.60 -12.51
C ASN A 193 -2.10 -11.05 -13.87
N TYR A 194 -1.98 -9.73 -14.12
CA TYR A 194 -2.48 -9.07 -15.34
C TYR A 194 -3.97 -9.33 -15.61
N ALA A 195 -4.77 -9.53 -14.55
CA ALA A 195 -6.19 -9.87 -14.64
C ALA A 195 -7.11 -8.65 -14.85
N ALA A 196 -6.56 -7.44 -14.86
CA ALA A 196 -7.34 -6.20 -14.93
C ALA A 196 -8.21 -6.06 -16.17
N LEU A 197 -7.79 -6.66 -17.30
CA LEU A 197 -8.51 -6.63 -18.57
C LEU A 197 -9.23 -7.95 -18.90
N ALA A 198 -9.36 -8.87 -17.94
CA ALA A 198 -10.14 -10.09 -18.13
C ALA A 198 -11.64 -9.80 -18.34
N CYS A 199 -12.14 -8.70 -17.76
CA CYS A 199 -13.48 -8.17 -18.00
C CYS A 199 -13.34 -6.74 -18.54
N THR A 200 -13.68 -6.51 -19.78
CA THR A 200 -13.56 -5.20 -20.45
C THR A 200 -14.84 -4.38 -20.42
N ASP A 201 -15.92 -4.94 -19.89
CA ASP A 201 -17.25 -4.33 -19.75
C ASP A 201 -17.62 -4.15 -18.26
N PHE A 202 -18.59 -3.27 -18.01
CA PHE A 202 -19.12 -2.98 -16.69
C PHE A 202 -20.63 -2.62 -16.81
N PRO A 203 -21.50 -3.13 -15.92
CA PRO A 203 -21.22 -3.94 -14.73
C PRO A 203 -21.01 -5.44 -15.02
N SER A 204 -21.37 -5.93 -16.20
CA SER A 204 -21.14 -7.30 -16.64
C SER A 204 -19.66 -7.62 -16.87
N CYS A 205 -19.35 -8.86 -17.19
CA CYS A 205 -18.03 -9.31 -17.60
C CYS A 205 -18.18 -10.23 -18.81
N GLN A 206 -17.56 -9.88 -19.94
CA GLN A 206 -17.68 -10.60 -21.20
C GLN A 206 -19.15 -10.73 -21.65
N GLY A 207 -19.95 -9.67 -21.44
CA GLY A 207 -21.38 -9.64 -21.75
C GLY A 207 -22.27 -10.47 -20.82
N GLN A 208 -21.72 -11.08 -19.78
CA GLN A 208 -22.43 -12.00 -18.89
C GLN A 208 -22.38 -11.53 -17.44
N TRP A 209 -23.42 -11.82 -16.64
CA TRP A 209 -23.42 -11.62 -15.20
C TRP A 209 -22.67 -12.72 -14.43
N GLN A 210 -22.61 -13.91 -15.01
CA GLN A 210 -21.91 -15.09 -14.48
C GLN A 210 -21.07 -15.71 -15.60
N PRO A 211 -19.94 -15.10 -15.98
CA PRO A 211 -19.03 -15.68 -16.97
C PRO A 211 -18.38 -16.96 -16.42
N PRO A 212 -17.82 -17.81 -17.27
CA PRO A 212 -17.03 -18.96 -16.82
C PRO A 212 -15.86 -18.52 -15.93
N MET A 213 -15.68 -19.20 -14.78
CA MET A 213 -14.67 -18.88 -13.80
C MET A 213 -13.97 -20.13 -13.30
N ASN A 214 -12.63 -20.06 -13.12
CA ASN A 214 -11.82 -21.10 -12.50
C ASN A 214 -11.09 -20.54 -11.28
N PHE A 215 -11.72 -20.67 -10.10
CA PHE A 215 -11.17 -20.19 -8.83
C PHE A 215 -9.93 -20.96 -8.40
N ALA A 216 -9.87 -22.27 -8.63
CA ALA A 216 -8.75 -23.10 -8.23
C ALA A 216 -7.45 -22.65 -8.89
N GLN A 217 -7.48 -22.41 -10.19
CA GLN A 217 -6.32 -21.89 -10.93
C GLN A 217 -6.08 -20.40 -10.68
N GLY A 218 -7.15 -19.60 -10.58
CA GLY A 218 -7.03 -18.15 -10.34
C GLY A 218 -6.37 -17.80 -9.01
N PHE A 219 -6.61 -18.58 -7.96
CA PHE A 219 -6.09 -18.34 -6.62
C PHE A 219 -5.02 -19.33 -6.16
N SER A 220 -4.42 -20.10 -7.08
CA SER A 220 -3.24 -20.89 -6.78
C SER A 220 -2.05 -20.00 -6.44
N LEU A 221 -1.43 -20.21 -5.26
CA LEU A 221 -0.31 -19.42 -4.77
C LEU A 221 1.05 -19.89 -5.32
N HIS A 222 1.14 -21.18 -5.66
CA HIS A 222 2.38 -21.81 -6.08
C HIS A 222 2.46 -21.92 -7.60
N ARG A 223 2.56 -20.77 -8.27
CA ARG A 223 2.69 -20.72 -9.72
C ARG A 223 3.56 -19.56 -10.18
N GLU A 224 4.13 -19.70 -11.36
CA GLU A 224 4.86 -18.64 -12.04
C GLU A 224 3.87 -17.64 -12.68
N LEU A 225 4.37 -16.48 -13.04
CA LEU A 225 3.56 -15.45 -13.69
C LEU A 225 3.02 -15.96 -15.03
N GLY A 226 1.70 -15.84 -15.22
CA GLY A 226 1.02 -16.26 -16.44
C GLY A 226 0.85 -17.77 -16.63
N MET A 227 1.32 -18.58 -15.67
CA MET A 227 1.26 -20.03 -15.73
C MET A 227 0.31 -20.61 -14.67
N THR A 228 -0.19 -21.82 -14.91
CA THR A 228 -0.83 -22.67 -13.89
C THR A 228 0.23 -23.33 -13.01
N ALA A 229 -0.18 -24.03 -11.96
CA ALA A 229 0.75 -24.82 -11.14
C ALA A 229 1.45 -25.95 -11.94
N ASP A 230 0.79 -26.44 -12.99
CA ASP A 230 1.30 -27.52 -13.88
C ASP A 230 2.11 -26.95 -15.07
N GLY A 231 2.44 -25.67 -15.08
CA GLY A 231 3.27 -25.03 -16.10
C GLY A 231 2.58 -24.77 -17.45
N GLN A 232 1.24 -24.81 -17.51
CA GLN A 232 0.47 -24.42 -18.68
C GLN A 232 0.12 -22.92 -18.61
N LEU A 233 -0.27 -22.31 -19.73
CA LEU A 233 -0.75 -20.94 -19.74
C LEU A 233 -2.01 -20.80 -18.87
N LEU A 234 -2.05 -19.72 -18.08
CA LEU A 234 -3.19 -19.42 -17.21
C LEU A 234 -4.41 -19.08 -18.07
N PRO A 235 -5.53 -19.84 -17.96
CA PRO A 235 -6.70 -19.62 -18.81
C PRO A 235 -7.44 -18.33 -18.43
N ILE A 236 -8.22 -17.82 -19.38
CA ILE A 236 -9.00 -16.58 -19.19
C ILE A 236 -10.03 -16.71 -18.06
N GLU A 237 -10.59 -17.90 -17.83
CA GLU A 237 -11.53 -18.18 -16.75
C GLU A 237 -10.90 -18.00 -15.36
N ALA A 238 -9.59 -18.25 -15.23
CA ALA A 238 -8.84 -17.99 -13.99
C ALA A 238 -8.64 -16.48 -13.77
N LEU A 239 -8.30 -15.73 -14.83
CA LEU A 239 -8.17 -14.28 -14.78
C LEU A 239 -9.52 -13.61 -14.50
N THR A 240 -10.59 -14.13 -15.09
CA THR A 240 -11.98 -13.69 -14.87
C THR A 240 -12.38 -13.89 -13.40
N ALA A 241 -12.06 -15.04 -12.80
CA ALA A 241 -12.32 -15.32 -11.39
C ALA A 241 -11.60 -14.31 -10.48
N ILE A 242 -10.34 -13.99 -10.77
CA ILE A 242 -9.56 -12.99 -10.04
C ILE A 242 -10.22 -11.60 -10.13
N HIS A 243 -10.54 -11.16 -11.34
CA HIS A 243 -11.11 -9.83 -11.58
C HIS A 243 -12.49 -9.66 -10.93
N LEU A 244 -13.40 -10.63 -11.11
CA LEU A 244 -14.73 -10.58 -10.52
C LEU A 244 -14.69 -10.63 -8.99
N THR A 245 -13.81 -11.42 -8.38
CA THR A 245 -13.64 -11.42 -6.94
C THR A 245 -13.25 -10.04 -6.42
N HIS A 246 -12.35 -9.33 -7.12
CA HIS A 246 -11.99 -7.96 -6.78
C HIS A 246 -13.19 -7.00 -6.92
N ARG A 247 -14.02 -7.13 -7.97
CA ARG A 247 -15.25 -6.31 -8.12
C ARG A 247 -16.27 -6.59 -7.00
N ILE A 248 -16.47 -7.84 -6.62
CA ILE A 248 -17.35 -8.21 -5.50
C ILE A 248 -16.82 -7.64 -4.19
N GLY A 249 -15.51 -7.73 -3.97
CA GLY A 249 -14.85 -7.08 -2.83
C GLY A 249 -15.04 -5.56 -2.81
N ALA A 250 -15.01 -4.90 -3.97
CA ALA A 250 -15.27 -3.47 -4.07
C ALA A 250 -16.71 -3.11 -3.65
N VAL A 251 -17.71 -3.95 -3.99
CA VAL A 251 -19.09 -3.77 -3.50
C VAL A 251 -19.15 -3.90 -1.99
N ALA A 252 -18.48 -4.90 -1.40
CA ALA A 252 -18.42 -5.08 0.05
C ALA A 252 -17.77 -3.88 0.75
N VAL A 253 -16.64 -3.38 0.25
CA VAL A 253 -15.99 -2.16 0.77
C VAL A 253 -16.92 -0.96 0.65
N THR A 254 -17.62 -0.80 -0.47
CA THR A 254 -18.58 0.30 -0.68
C THR A 254 -19.67 0.30 0.37
N LEU A 255 -20.25 -0.85 0.67
CA LEU A 255 -21.31 -0.98 1.68
C LEU A 255 -20.77 -0.71 3.09
N ILE A 256 -19.63 -1.31 3.47
CA ILE A 256 -19.11 -1.22 4.83
C ILE A 256 -18.49 0.15 5.10
N ALA A 257 -17.66 0.68 4.20
CA ALA A 257 -17.05 2.00 4.35
C ALA A 257 -18.10 3.12 4.17
N GLY A 258 -19.10 2.92 3.30
CA GLY A 258 -20.28 3.78 3.19
C GLY A 258 -21.10 3.83 4.48
N ALA A 259 -21.34 2.69 5.11
CA ALA A 259 -21.97 2.61 6.43
C ALA A 259 -21.14 3.35 7.50
N LEU A 260 -19.79 3.21 7.49
CA LEU A 260 -18.93 4.00 8.38
C LEU A 260 -19.09 5.50 8.14
N ALA A 261 -19.01 5.94 6.88
CA ALA A 261 -19.19 7.35 6.53
C ALA A 261 -20.52 7.91 7.04
N LEU A 262 -21.63 7.20 6.79
CA LEU A 262 -22.96 7.60 7.23
C LEU A 262 -23.10 7.64 8.76
N THR A 263 -22.52 6.67 9.47
CA THR A 263 -22.55 6.67 10.95
C THR A 263 -21.78 7.86 11.51
N LEU A 264 -20.62 8.20 10.93
CA LEU A 264 -19.82 9.36 11.34
C LEU A 264 -20.53 10.69 11.03
N LEU A 265 -21.17 10.82 9.86
CA LEU A 265 -21.94 12.01 9.48
C LEU A 265 -23.11 12.28 10.43
N ARG A 266 -23.70 11.22 11.01
CA ARG A 266 -24.83 11.30 11.94
C ARG A 266 -24.44 11.58 13.41
N THR A 267 -23.17 11.67 13.75
CA THR A 267 -22.71 11.85 15.15
C THR A 267 -23.04 13.23 15.75
N GLY A 268 -23.44 14.21 14.96
CA GLY A 268 -23.64 15.61 15.40
C GLY A 268 -22.34 16.36 15.76
N GLN A 269 -21.19 15.70 15.71
CA GLN A 269 -19.87 16.28 16.02
C GLN A 269 -19.14 16.64 14.73
N ARG A 270 -18.86 17.94 14.51
CA ARG A 270 -18.21 18.45 13.29
C ARG A 270 -16.94 17.69 12.91
N ARG A 271 -16.12 17.29 13.88
CA ARG A 271 -14.90 16.52 13.64
C ARG A 271 -15.19 15.19 12.94
N TRP A 272 -16.12 14.38 13.48
CA TRP A 272 -16.50 13.10 12.90
C TRP A 272 -17.25 13.23 11.59
N GLN A 273 -18.01 14.32 11.43
CA GLN A 273 -18.66 14.63 10.15
C GLN A 273 -17.62 14.91 9.05
N ILE A 274 -16.55 15.63 9.37
CA ILE A 274 -15.43 15.84 8.42
C ILE A 274 -14.80 14.50 8.03
N TRP A 275 -14.50 13.63 8.99
CA TRP A 275 -13.97 12.30 8.71
C TRP A 275 -14.94 11.47 7.87
N GLY A 276 -16.23 11.46 8.18
CA GLY A 276 -17.27 10.78 7.41
C GLY A 276 -17.35 11.29 5.97
N GLY A 277 -17.34 12.61 5.78
CA GLY A 277 -17.31 13.25 4.46
C GLY A 277 -16.06 12.89 3.66
N THR A 278 -14.90 12.85 4.32
CA THR A 278 -13.62 12.46 3.68
C THR A 278 -13.66 10.99 3.23
N VAL A 279 -14.16 10.07 4.07
CA VAL A 279 -14.33 8.66 3.68
C VAL A 279 -15.24 8.54 2.47
N LEU A 280 -16.39 9.23 2.48
CA LEU A 280 -17.36 9.20 1.38
C LEU A 280 -16.73 9.74 0.08
N ALA A 281 -16.05 10.88 0.13
CA ALA A 281 -15.40 11.47 -1.03
C ALA A 281 -14.32 10.55 -1.62
N LEU A 282 -13.43 9.99 -0.78
CA LEU A 282 -12.40 9.06 -1.23
C LEU A 282 -12.99 7.76 -1.78
N LEU A 283 -14.07 7.26 -1.18
CA LEU A 283 -14.77 6.07 -1.66
C LEU A 283 -15.38 6.30 -3.05
N LEU A 284 -16.03 7.43 -3.28
CA LEU A 284 -16.59 7.80 -4.57
C LEU A 284 -15.49 7.95 -5.64
N ILE A 285 -14.39 8.62 -5.32
CA ILE A 285 -13.22 8.74 -6.20
C ILE A 285 -12.68 7.35 -6.53
N GLN A 286 -12.54 6.47 -5.53
CA GLN A 286 -11.98 5.13 -5.71
C GLN A 286 -12.86 4.24 -6.63
N ILE A 287 -14.18 4.31 -6.45
CA ILE A 287 -15.15 3.60 -7.31
C ILE A 287 -15.06 4.14 -8.74
N SER A 288 -15.05 5.46 -8.91
CA SER A 288 -14.96 6.09 -10.23
C SER A 288 -13.67 5.71 -10.96
N LEU A 289 -12.53 5.73 -10.26
CA LEU A 289 -11.24 5.29 -10.82
C LEU A 289 -11.26 3.79 -11.17
N GLY A 290 -11.89 2.95 -10.36
CA GLY A 290 -12.02 1.52 -10.64
C GLY A 290 -12.84 1.24 -11.89
N ILE A 291 -13.99 1.90 -12.05
CA ILE A 291 -14.86 1.79 -13.23
C ILE A 291 -14.14 2.35 -14.47
N ALA A 292 -13.49 3.52 -14.34
CA ALA A 292 -12.75 4.13 -15.44
C ALA A 292 -11.59 3.25 -15.94
N ASN A 293 -10.90 2.54 -15.04
CA ASN A 293 -9.85 1.58 -15.42
C ASN A 293 -10.39 0.46 -16.32
N VAL A 294 -11.62 0.00 -16.08
CA VAL A 294 -12.26 -1.02 -16.92
C VAL A 294 -12.68 -0.43 -18.26
N LEU A 295 -13.47 0.63 -18.24
CA LEU A 295 -14.09 1.19 -19.43
C LEU A 295 -13.08 1.83 -20.40
N LEU A 296 -11.96 2.34 -19.89
CA LEU A 296 -10.91 2.99 -20.68
C LEU A 296 -9.70 2.06 -20.94
N SER A 297 -9.85 0.75 -20.72
CA SER A 297 -8.79 -0.25 -20.98
C SER A 297 -7.49 0.02 -20.24
N LEU A 298 -7.59 0.35 -18.93
CA LEU A 298 -6.49 0.47 -17.98
C LEU A 298 -5.45 1.56 -18.31
N PRO A 299 -5.83 2.84 -18.45
CA PRO A 299 -4.85 3.91 -18.64
C PRO A 299 -3.89 3.97 -17.46
N LEU A 300 -2.59 4.03 -17.74
CA LEU A 300 -1.53 3.97 -16.72
C LEU A 300 -1.74 5.00 -15.59
N SER A 301 -2.09 6.24 -15.92
CA SER A 301 -2.34 7.30 -14.94
C SER A 301 -3.51 7.00 -14.00
N LEU A 302 -4.61 6.45 -14.54
CA LEU A 302 -5.78 6.09 -13.73
C LEU A 302 -5.51 4.87 -12.85
N ALA A 303 -4.77 3.89 -13.35
CA ALA A 303 -4.38 2.71 -12.59
C ALA A 303 -3.44 3.06 -11.41
N VAL A 304 -2.48 3.97 -11.63
CA VAL A 304 -1.63 4.52 -10.57
C VAL A 304 -2.46 5.34 -9.57
N ALA A 305 -3.35 6.21 -10.06
CA ALA A 305 -4.24 7.01 -9.21
C ALA A 305 -5.15 6.14 -8.34
N HIS A 306 -5.65 5.00 -8.88
CA HIS A 306 -6.45 4.03 -8.13
C HIS A 306 -5.65 3.41 -6.96
N THR A 307 -4.35 3.11 -7.17
CA THR A 307 -3.48 2.61 -6.08
C THR A 307 -3.22 3.69 -5.02
N ILE A 308 -3.00 4.94 -5.43
CA ILE A 308 -2.85 6.08 -4.51
C ILE A 308 -4.14 6.31 -3.72
N GLY A 309 -5.29 6.29 -4.39
CA GLY A 309 -6.60 6.43 -3.76
C GLY A 309 -6.86 5.35 -2.70
N ALA A 310 -6.45 4.10 -2.97
CA ALA A 310 -6.52 3.01 -1.99
C ALA A 310 -5.63 3.29 -0.76
N ALA A 311 -4.41 3.80 -0.95
CA ALA A 311 -3.52 4.20 0.15
C ALA A 311 -4.09 5.37 0.97
N CYS A 312 -4.73 6.36 0.32
CA CYS A 312 -5.41 7.45 1.00
C CYS A 312 -6.62 6.95 1.81
N LEU A 313 -7.46 6.10 1.23
CA LEU A 313 -8.62 5.54 1.92
C LEU A 313 -8.20 4.69 3.13
N LEU A 314 -7.17 3.85 2.97
CA LEU A 314 -6.56 3.09 4.07
C LEU A 314 -6.08 4.02 5.18
N THR A 315 -5.34 5.09 4.84
CA THR A 315 -4.82 6.07 5.81
C THR A 315 -5.92 6.73 6.61
N VAL A 316 -6.99 7.17 5.95
CA VAL A 316 -8.12 7.84 6.60
C VAL A 316 -8.87 6.88 7.52
N VAL A 317 -9.22 5.69 7.06
CA VAL A 317 -9.96 4.71 7.86
C VAL A 317 -9.11 4.15 9.00
N LEU A 318 -7.80 3.95 8.81
CA LEU A 318 -6.85 3.62 9.87
C LEU A 318 -6.80 4.72 10.93
N SER A 319 -6.71 6.00 10.51
CA SER A 319 -6.67 7.14 11.43
C SER A 319 -7.95 7.24 12.28
N ILE A 320 -9.10 6.97 11.69
CA ILE A 320 -10.39 6.89 12.41
C ILE A 320 -10.32 5.77 13.45
N ASN A 321 -9.87 4.57 13.07
CA ASN A 321 -9.76 3.43 13.98
C ASN A 321 -8.82 3.72 15.17
N VAL A 322 -7.63 4.27 14.89
CA VAL A 322 -6.67 4.64 15.95
C VAL A 322 -7.30 5.62 16.94
N GLN A 323 -7.98 6.67 16.45
CA GLN A 323 -8.63 7.66 17.30
C GLN A 323 -9.76 7.05 18.13
N ILE A 324 -10.62 6.23 17.54
CA ILE A 324 -11.72 5.53 18.23
C ILE A 324 -11.17 4.57 19.30
N PHE A 325 -10.10 3.84 19.00
CA PHE A 325 -9.49 2.87 19.92
C PHE A 325 -8.80 3.59 21.09
N CYS A 326 -8.00 4.61 20.85
CA CYS A 326 -7.38 5.41 21.91
C CYS A 326 -8.46 6.02 22.83
N ALA A 327 -9.59 6.51 22.28
CA ALA A 327 -10.71 7.02 23.06
C ALA A 327 -11.31 5.98 24.00
N SER A 328 -11.39 4.73 23.57
CA SER A 328 -12.01 3.65 24.36
C SER A 328 -11.13 3.18 25.53
N LEU A 329 -9.80 3.43 25.48
CA LEU A 329 -8.86 3.09 26.52
C LEU A 329 -8.77 4.17 27.62
N LEU A 330 -9.20 5.40 27.34
CA LEU A 330 -9.28 6.47 28.29
C LEU A 330 -10.53 6.28 29.19
N LYS A 331 -10.37 5.59 30.34
CA LYS A 331 -11.37 5.65 31.40
C LYS A 331 -11.40 7.07 31.97
N PRO A 332 -12.57 7.61 32.37
CA PRO A 332 -12.63 8.88 33.10
C PRO A 332 -11.71 8.79 34.34
N GLY A 333 -10.63 9.57 34.36
CA GLY A 333 -9.68 9.62 35.48
C GLY A 333 -8.44 8.72 35.37
N ALA A 334 -8.23 7.97 34.28
CA ALA A 334 -7.01 7.18 34.08
C ALA A 334 -6.06 7.86 33.08
N THR A 335 -4.90 8.27 33.56
CA THR A 335 -3.76 8.70 32.77
C THR A 335 -3.12 7.44 32.17
N ILE A 336 -3.25 7.19 30.87
CA ILE A 336 -2.61 6.04 30.22
C ILE A 336 -1.27 6.48 29.64
N ILE A 337 -0.20 5.86 30.14
CA ILE A 337 1.16 5.95 29.60
C ILE A 337 1.12 5.49 28.12
N GLY A 338 1.11 6.42 27.19
CA GLY A 338 1.06 6.16 25.75
C GLY A 338 0.09 7.03 24.95
N CYS A 339 -0.92 7.65 25.58
CA CYS A 339 -1.84 8.64 24.99
C CYS A 339 -1.77 9.99 25.74
N GLU A 340 -0.75 10.25 26.54
CA GLU A 340 -0.62 11.50 27.30
C GLU A 340 -0.30 12.68 26.39
N ALA A 341 -1.20 13.68 26.45
CA ALA A 341 -0.93 15.02 25.96
C ALA A 341 0.12 15.69 26.84
N SER A 342 1.35 15.76 26.42
CA SER A 342 2.30 16.71 26.98
C SER A 342 1.95 18.10 26.49
N SER A 343 1.33 18.89 27.36
CA SER A 343 1.11 20.32 27.21
C SER A 343 2.43 21.09 27.26
N HIS A 344 3.24 21.02 26.19
CA HIS A 344 4.40 21.88 26.02
C HIS A 344 4.51 22.32 24.55
N HIS A 345 3.81 23.45 24.28
CA HIS A 345 3.94 24.23 23.04
C HIS A 345 5.27 25.01 22.94
N GLU A 346 6.24 24.78 23.81
CA GLU A 346 7.37 25.73 24.02
C GLU A 346 8.72 25.35 23.41
N TYR A 347 8.85 24.30 22.58
CA TYR A 347 10.16 23.88 22.06
C TYR A 347 10.26 23.74 20.53
N CYS A 348 9.54 24.56 19.78
CA CYS A 348 9.72 24.73 18.32
C CYS A 348 10.01 26.18 17.94
N ARG A 349 10.90 26.90 18.64
CA ARG A 349 11.56 28.11 18.14
C ARG A 349 13.01 27.82 17.84
#